data_4875c42f94e1ae080311d8fd9b6d17d2
#
_entry.id   4875c42f94e1ae080311d8fd9b6d17d2
#
_cell.length_a   1.000
_cell.length_b   1.000
_cell.length_c   1.000
_cell.angle_alpha   90.00
_cell.angle_beta   90.00
_cell.angle_gamma   90.00
#
_symmetry.space_group_name_H-M   'P 1'
#
loop_
_entity.id
_entity.type
_entity.pdbx_description
1 polymer ?
#
loop_
_entity_poly.entity_id
_entity_poly.type
_entity_poly.pdbx_seq_one_letter_code
_entity_poly.pdbx_strand_id
1 'polypeptide(L)'
;MNKNVKLVECPRDAMQGWPHQVPTQKKIEYINALLKVGFDTIDFGSFVSPRAIPQMADTKEVIQKIKSQNSKTKLLAIIANERGAQDAVVFDEISYLGFPFSVSETFQMRNTNSSIIQSMVRVEEIQDLCIKNKKELVVYISMGFGNPYGDVYNEAIVFDWVNKLVDMDIKIISLADTVGLA
;
A
#
# COMPACT_ATOMS: atom_id res chain seq x y z
N MET A 1 13.48 -22.62 -12.40
CA MET A 1 12.98 -21.80 -11.26
C MET A 1 11.47 -21.90 -11.25
N ASN A 2 10.89 -22.55 -10.25
CA ASN A 2 9.43 -22.55 -10.07
C ASN A 2 9.03 -21.14 -9.59
N LYS A 3 8.58 -20.30 -10.51
CA LYS A 3 8.02 -18.97 -10.15
C LYS A 3 6.60 -19.21 -9.66
N ASN A 4 6.44 -19.43 -8.38
CA ASN A 4 5.11 -19.43 -7.77
C ASN A 4 4.52 -18.02 -7.87
N VAL A 5 3.40 -17.89 -8.57
CA VAL A 5 2.63 -16.66 -8.61
C VAL A 5 2.07 -16.42 -7.19
N LYS A 6 2.24 -15.20 -6.67
CA LYS A 6 1.68 -14.77 -5.41
C LYS A 6 0.40 -13.97 -5.69
N LEU A 7 -0.68 -14.34 -5.04
CA LEU A 7 -1.94 -13.62 -5.15
C LEU A 7 -2.09 -12.69 -3.95
N VAL A 8 -2.33 -11.42 -4.24
CA VAL A 8 -2.63 -10.38 -3.26
C VAL A 8 -4.10 -10.01 -3.37
N GLU A 9 -4.84 -10.13 -2.28
CA GLU A 9 -6.23 -9.68 -2.21
C GLU A 9 -6.29 -8.27 -1.62
N CYS A 10 -7.11 -7.40 -2.22
CA CYS A 10 -7.14 -5.97 -1.90
C CYS A 10 -8.51 -5.48 -1.38
N PRO A 11 -9.06 -6.06 -0.29
CA PRO A 11 -10.36 -5.64 0.26
C PRO A 11 -10.38 -4.17 0.70
N ARG A 12 -9.25 -3.63 1.17
CA ARG A 12 -9.11 -2.22 1.53
C ARG A 12 -9.43 -1.32 0.34
N ASP A 13 -8.83 -1.61 -0.82
CA ASP A 13 -9.02 -0.81 -2.02
C ASP A 13 -10.47 -0.84 -2.51
N ALA A 14 -11.06 -2.02 -2.53
CA ALA A 14 -12.46 -2.21 -2.90
C ALA A 14 -13.42 -1.44 -1.98
N MET A 15 -13.15 -1.41 -0.66
CA MET A 15 -14.00 -0.72 0.32
C MET A 15 -13.76 0.79 0.36
N GLN A 16 -12.54 1.25 0.06
CA GLN A 16 -12.12 2.64 0.26
C GLN A 16 -13.03 3.66 -0.43
N GLY A 17 -13.45 3.37 -1.66
CA GLY A 17 -14.34 4.23 -2.46
C GLY A 17 -15.82 3.91 -2.31
N TRP A 18 -16.20 2.98 -1.42
CA TRP A 18 -17.61 2.62 -1.25
C TRP A 18 -18.42 3.76 -0.63
N PRO A 19 -19.56 4.15 -1.19
CA PRO A 19 -20.31 5.32 -0.75
C PRO A 19 -20.96 5.16 0.63
N HIS A 20 -21.13 3.92 1.09
CA HIS A 20 -21.72 3.63 2.40
C HIS A 20 -20.64 3.14 3.35
N GLN A 21 -20.67 3.63 4.60
CA GLN A 21 -19.75 3.16 5.62
C GLN A 21 -19.95 1.67 5.88
N VAL A 22 -18.91 0.87 5.64
CA VAL A 22 -18.88 -0.53 6.01
C VAL A 22 -18.66 -0.64 7.51
N PRO A 23 -19.57 -1.27 8.29
CA PRO A 23 -19.39 -1.42 9.74
C PRO A 23 -18.09 -2.18 10.05
N THR A 24 -17.39 -1.75 11.09
CA THR A 24 -16.12 -2.37 11.55
C THR A 24 -16.25 -3.88 11.72
N GLN A 25 -17.35 -4.35 12.32
CA GLN A 25 -17.61 -5.77 12.50
C GLN A 25 -17.67 -6.54 11.17
N LYS A 26 -18.25 -5.93 10.12
CA LYS A 26 -18.31 -6.53 8.77
C LYS A 26 -16.93 -6.62 8.12
N LYS A 27 -16.09 -5.60 8.32
CA LYS A 27 -14.69 -5.65 7.87
C LYS A 27 -13.94 -6.79 8.54
N ILE A 28 -14.08 -6.94 9.87
CA ILE A 28 -13.46 -8.03 10.65
C ILE A 28 -13.93 -9.40 10.16
N GLU A 29 -15.23 -9.58 9.95
CA GLU A 29 -15.81 -10.83 9.45
C GLU A 29 -15.27 -11.16 8.06
N TYR A 30 -15.22 -10.18 7.16
CA TYR A 30 -14.75 -10.33 5.80
C TYR A 30 -13.26 -10.69 5.75
N ILE A 31 -12.41 -9.94 6.45
CA ILE A 31 -10.96 -10.23 6.49
C ILE A 31 -10.69 -11.59 7.13
N ASN A 32 -11.40 -11.96 8.18
CA ASN A 32 -11.29 -13.30 8.77
C ASN A 32 -11.72 -14.43 7.81
N ALA A 33 -12.66 -14.17 6.90
CA ALA A 33 -13.02 -15.12 5.85
C ALA A 33 -11.89 -15.22 4.81
N LEU A 34 -11.33 -14.10 4.37
CA LEU A 34 -10.20 -14.06 3.41
C LEU A 34 -8.94 -14.73 3.95
N LEU A 35 -8.65 -14.59 5.24
CA LEU A 35 -7.51 -15.27 5.90
C LEU A 35 -7.57 -16.80 5.80
N LYS A 36 -8.75 -17.38 5.56
CA LYS A 36 -8.94 -18.84 5.37
C LYS A 36 -8.76 -19.29 3.92
N VAL A 37 -8.76 -18.36 2.96
CA VAL A 37 -8.67 -18.67 1.53
C VAL A 37 -7.24 -19.08 1.14
N GLY A 38 -6.22 -18.47 1.80
CA GLY A 38 -4.81 -18.80 1.56
C GLY A 38 -4.14 -17.89 0.51
N PHE A 39 -4.58 -16.63 0.39
CA PHE A 39 -3.82 -15.61 -0.34
C PHE A 39 -2.41 -15.47 0.24
N ASP A 40 -1.43 -15.08 -0.60
CA ASP A 40 -0.09 -14.75 -0.11
C ASP A 40 -0.16 -13.54 0.83
N THR A 41 -0.90 -12.51 0.42
CA THR A 41 -1.03 -11.25 1.16
C THR A 41 -2.45 -10.70 1.05
N ILE A 42 -2.92 -10.02 2.09
CA ILE A 42 -4.16 -9.24 2.11
C ILE A 42 -3.83 -7.78 2.42
N ASP A 43 -4.17 -6.87 1.50
CA ASP A 43 -4.21 -5.43 1.75
C ASP A 43 -5.50 -5.12 2.54
N PHE A 44 -5.38 -5.13 3.87
CA PHE A 44 -6.53 -5.17 4.77
C PHE A 44 -7.01 -3.80 5.25
N GLY A 45 -6.16 -2.78 5.21
CA GLY A 45 -6.47 -1.50 5.84
C GLY A 45 -5.49 -0.38 5.51
N SER A 46 -5.71 0.78 6.11
CA SER A 46 -4.91 1.97 5.84
C SER A 46 -4.71 2.83 7.09
N PHE A 47 -3.48 3.33 7.27
CA PHE A 47 -3.12 4.31 8.29
C PHE A 47 -3.00 5.73 7.70
N VAL A 48 -3.67 5.97 6.60
CA VAL A 48 -3.85 7.32 6.04
C VAL A 48 -4.84 8.11 6.89
N SER A 49 -4.77 9.44 6.82
CA SER A 49 -5.64 10.32 7.60
C SER A 49 -7.13 9.94 7.45
N PRO A 50 -7.89 9.79 8.55
CA PRO A 50 -9.33 9.54 8.49
C PRO A 50 -10.13 10.63 7.78
N ARG A 51 -9.59 11.84 7.66
CA ARG A 51 -10.20 12.92 6.86
C ARG A 51 -10.11 12.65 5.37
N ALA A 52 -9.01 12.01 4.92
CA ALA A 52 -8.82 11.65 3.52
C ALA A 52 -9.57 10.35 3.17
N ILE A 53 -9.56 9.37 4.07
CA ILE A 53 -10.18 8.06 3.85
C ILE A 53 -11.01 7.67 5.09
N PRO A 54 -12.23 8.25 5.24
CA PRO A 54 -13.08 7.98 6.41
C PRO A 54 -13.43 6.50 6.57
N GLN A 55 -13.56 5.78 5.44
CA GLN A 55 -13.89 4.35 5.41
C GLN A 55 -12.85 3.50 6.17
N MET A 56 -11.59 3.94 6.25
CA MET A 56 -10.50 3.20 6.89
C MET A 56 -10.12 3.75 8.28
N ALA A 57 -10.93 4.63 8.86
CA ALA A 57 -10.66 5.23 10.17
C ALA A 57 -10.55 4.20 11.30
N ASP A 58 -11.17 3.04 11.13
CA ASP A 58 -11.23 1.94 12.09
C ASP A 58 -10.15 0.86 11.89
N THR A 59 -9.16 1.08 11.03
CA THR A 59 -8.11 0.10 10.72
C THR A 59 -7.41 -0.44 11.97
N LYS A 60 -7.15 0.42 12.98
CA LYS A 60 -6.54 0.00 14.26
C LYS A 60 -7.43 -0.96 15.04
N GLU A 61 -8.73 -0.76 15.03
CA GLU A 61 -9.70 -1.65 15.68
C GLU A 61 -9.81 -2.97 14.92
N VAL A 62 -9.81 -2.91 13.58
CA VAL A 62 -9.87 -4.11 12.74
C VAL A 62 -8.67 -5.02 12.99
N ILE A 63 -7.42 -4.50 12.95
CA ILE A 63 -6.22 -5.31 13.14
C ILE A 63 -6.20 -6.00 14.50
N GLN A 64 -6.68 -5.34 15.56
CA GLN A 64 -6.73 -5.90 16.91
C GLN A 64 -7.73 -7.06 17.06
N LYS A 65 -8.71 -7.19 16.15
CA LYS A 65 -9.81 -8.16 16.26
C LYS A 65 -9.79 -9.26 15.20
N ILE A 66 -8.96 -9.14 14.17
CA ILE A 66 -8.81 -10.21 13.18
C ILE A 66 -7.95 -11.35 13.72
N LYS A 67 -8.19 -12.58 13.22
CA LYS A 67 -7.56 -13.81 13.69
C LYS A 67 -6.41 -14.23 12.77
N SER A 68 -5.41 -13.37 12.61
CA SER A 68 -4.27 -13.59 11.71
C SER A 68 -3.31 -14.70 12.16
N GLN A 69 -3.24 -14.99 13.47
CA GLN A 69 -2.28 -15.92 14.09
C GLN A 69 -2.38 -17.37 13.56
N ASN A 70 -3.53 -17.75 13.02
CA ASN A 70 -3.76 -19.09 12.45
C ASN A 70 -3.62 -19.16 10.93
N SER A 71 -3.16 -18.07 10.30
CA SER A 71 -3.01 -17.97 8.86
C SER A 71 -1.56 -17.75 8.47
N LYS A 72 -1.17 -18.29 7.29
CA LYS A 72 0.13 -17.99 6.67
C LYS A 72 0.07 -16.72 5.80
N THR A 73 -1.12 -16.20 5.57
CA THR A 73 -1.36 -14.99 4.78
C THR A 73 -0.77 -13.79 5.50
N LYS A 74 0.03 -13.03 4.81
CA LYS A 74 0.64 -11.79 5.32
C LYS A 74 -0.34 -10.64 5.23
N LEU A 75 -0.23 -9.69 6.14
CA LEU A 75 -1.05 -8.48 6.13
C LEU A 75 -0.24 -7.29 5.62
N LEU A 76 -0.87 -6.53 4.73
CA LEU A 76 -0.37 -5.28 4.19
C LEU A 76 -1.31 -4.14 4.60
N ALA A 77 -0.74 -3.02 5.04
CA ALA A 77 -1.49 -1.80 5.31
C ALA A 77 -0.92 -0.62 4.52
N ILE A 78 -1.79 0.19 3.94
CA ILE A 78 -1.38 1.39 3.20
C ILE A 78 -1.05 2.52 4.16
N ILE A 79 0.05 3.21 3.85
CA ILE A 79 0.49 4.42 4.54
C ILE A 79 0.79 5.51 3.49
N ALA A 80 0.74 6.78 3.88
CA ALA A 80 1.03 7.89 2.98
C ALA A 80 2.15 8.81 3.48
N ASN A 81 2.62 8.58 4.70
CA ASN A 81 3.67 9.39 5.34
C ASN A 81 4.27 8.63 6.54
N GLU A 82 5.33 9.22 7.10
CA GLU A 82 6.05 8.67 8.27
C GLU A 82 5.14 8.45 9.49
N ARG A 83 4.22 9.38 9.79
CA ARG A 83 3.27 9.23 10.91
C ARG A 83 2.41 7.97 10.74
N GLY A 84 1.86 7.76 9.55
CA GLY A 84 1.07 6.55 9.25
C GLY A 84 1.91 5.29 9.37
N ALA A 85 3.18 5.34 8.96
CA ALA A 85 4.11 4.25 9.11
C ALA A 85 4.42 3.96 10.59
N GLN A 86 4.69 5.00 11.42
CA GLN A 86 4.87 4.86 12.87
C GLN A 86 3.64 4.25 13.56
N ASP A 87 2.45 4.65 13.14
CA ASP A 87 1.19 4.08 13.65
C ASP A 87 0.98 2.61 13.25
N ALA A 88 1.53 2.18 12.11
CA ALA A 88 1.37 0.82 11.60
C ALA A 88 2.41 -0.18 12.13
N VAL A 89 3.67 0.24 12.29
CA VAL A 89 4.78 -0.67 12.66
C VAL A 89 4.64 -1.26 14.06
N VAL A 90 3.81 -0.69 14.92
CA VAL A 90 3.56 -1.19 16.29
C VAL A 90 2.74 -2.48 16.32
N PHE A 91 2.10 -2.86 15.19
CA PHE A 91 1.33 -4.09 15.08
C PHE A 91 2.18 -5.21 14.49
N ASP A 92 2.49 -6.21 15.29
CA ASP A 92 3.33 -7.36 14.88
C ASP A 92 2.70 -8.14 13.71
N GLU A 93 1.39 -8.15 13.61
CA GLU A 93 0.60 -8.84 12.58
C GLU A 93 0.82 -8.25 11.17
N ILE A 94 1.18 -6.97 11.07
CA ILE A 94 1.45 -6.31 9.80
C ILE A 94 2.85 -6.72 9.31
N SER A 95 2.92 -7.35 8.15
CA SER A 95 4.18 -7.74 7.52
C SER A 95 4.68 -6.67 6.55
N TYR A 96 3.76 -6.01 5.84
CA TYR A 96 4.05 -5.07 4.78
C TYR A 96 3.43 -3.71 5.01
N LEU A 97 4.19 -2.64 4.73
CA LEU A 97 3.66 -1.30 4.56
C LEU A 97 3.62 -0.95 3.07
N GLY A 98 2.49 -0.48 2.59
CA GLY A 98 2.30 -0.07 1.19
C GLY A 98 2.36 1.44 1.04
N PHE A 99 3.28 1.97 0.24
CA PHE A 99 3.40 3.40 -0.04
C PHE A 99 3.03 3.71 -1.49
N PRO A 100 2.06 4.63 -1.74
CA PRO A 100 1.68 5.04 -3.08
C PRO A 100 2.65 6.12 -3.61
N PHE A 101 3.59 5.70 -4.43
CA PHE A 101 4.46 6.55 -5.23
C PHE A 101 3.91 6.67 -6.64
N SER A 102 4.16 7.78 -7.35
CA SER A 102 3.71 7.95 -8.74
C SER A 102 4.83 8.47 -9.64
N VAL A 103 4.78 8.07 -10.90
CA VAL A 103 5.63 8.66 -11.97
C VAL A 103 5.00 9.90 -12.60
N SER A 104 3.75 10.25 -12.25
CA SER A 104 3.07 11.47 -12.65
C SER A 104 3.13 12.48 -11.51
N GLU A 105 3.75 13.64 -11.74
CA GLU A 105 3.85 14.72 -10.75
C GLU A 105 2.47 15.25 -10.36
N THR A 106 1.58 15.41 -11.35
CA THR A 106 0.21 15.88 -11.10
C THR A 106 -0.56 14.91 -10.21
N PHE A 107 -0.44 13.60 -10.47
CA PHE A 107 -1.09 12.60 -9.61
C PHE A 107 -0.48 12.56 -8.22
N GLN A 108 0.86 12.61 -8.11
CA GLN A 108 1.56 12.59 -6.84
C GLN A 108 1.10 13.75 -5.94
N MET A 109 1.04 14.97 -6.50
CA MET A 109 0.53 16.15 -5.79
C MET A 109 -0.92 15.99 -5.34
N ARG A 110 -1.79 15.45 -6.19
CA ARG A 110 -3.22 15.25 -5.86
C ARG A 110 -3.43 14.17 -4.81
N ASN A 111 -2.65 13.10 -4.89
CA ASN A 111 -2.86 11.90 -4.04
C ASN A 111 -2.23 12.05 -2.65
N THR A 112 -1.02 12.62 -2.57
CA THR A 112 -0.26 12.67 -1.31
C THR A 112 0.14 14.08 -0.89
N ASN A 113 -0.28 15.10 -1.64
CA ASN A 113 0.09 16.51 -1.42
C ASN A 113 1.62 16.69 -1.29
N SER A 114 2.36 16.05 -2.18
CA SER A 114 3.82 16.15 -2.26
C SER A 114 4.31 15.95 -3.69
N SER A 115 5.48 16.54 -4.01
CA SER A 115 6.17 16.27 -5.27
C SER A 115 6.72 14.85 -5.30
N ILE A 116 7.09 14.36 -6.49
CA ILE A 116 7.79 13.08 -6.66
C ILE A 116 9.09 13.07 -5.83
N ILE A 117 9.86 14.16 -5.88
CA ILE A 117 11.12 14.26 -5.14
C ILE A 117 10.89 14.22 -3.62
N GLN A 118 9.89 14.94 -3.11
CA GLN A 118 9.54 14.88 -1.69
C GLN A 118 9.05 13.48 -1.29
N SER A 119 8.37 12.78 -2.19
CA SER A 119 7.92 11.42 -1.94
C SER A 119 9.07 10.43 -1.90
N MET A 120 10.14 10.62 -2.67
CA MET A 120 11.34 9.80 -2.57
C MET A 120 12.03 9.93 -1.20
N VAL A 121 12.12 11.14 -0.66
CA VAL A 121 12.65 11.36 0.71
C VAL A 121 11.79 10.60 1.73
N ARG A 122 10.48 10.67 1.61
CA ARG A 122 9.57 9.91 2.49
C ARG A 122 9.74 8.39 2.35
N VAL A 123 9.96 7.90 1.13
CA VAL A 123 10.22 6.47 0.90
C VAL A 123 11.47 6.04 1.66
N GLU A 124 12.56 6.81 1.63
CA GLU A 124 13.79 6.54 2.35
C GLU A 124 13.55 6.49 3.87
N GLU A 125 12.92 7.51 4.44
CA GLU A 125 12.56 7.58 5.87
C GLU A 125 11.69 6.40 6.32
N ILE A 126 10.70 6.02 5.49
CA ILE A 126 9.80 4.90 5.77
C ILE A 126 10.53 3.56 5.63
N GLN A 127 11.43 3.41 4.66
CA GLN A 127 12.24 2.20 4.49
C GLN A 127 13.09 1.95 5.73
N ASP A 128 13.78 2.98 6.24
CA ASP A 128 14.56 2.89 7.48
C ASP A 128 13.69 2.45 8.67
N LEU A 129 12.48 3.01 8.77
CA LEU A 129 11.53 2.63 9.80
C LEU A 129 11.08 1.17 9.66
N CYS A 130 10.83 0.71 8.43
CA CYS A 130 10.47 -0.68 8.15
C CYS A 130 11.58 -1.64 8.54
N ILE A 131 12.83 -1.37 8.14
CA ILE A 131 14.01 -2.18 8.49
C ILE A 131 14.14 -2.30 10.02
N LYS A 132 14.03 -1.18 10.73
CA LYS A 132 14.14 -1.11 12.20
C LYS A 132 13.09 -1.95 12.92
N ASN A 133 11.89 -2.06 12.32
CA ASN A 133 10.76 -2.79 12.90
C ASN A 133 10.52 -4.16 12.24
N LYS A 134 11.46 -4.67 11.43
CA LYS A 134 11.37 -5.97 10.74
C LYS A 134 10.12 -6.09 9.85
N LYS A 135 9.73 -4.98 9.19
CA LYS A 135 8.69 -4.93 8.19
C LYS A 135 9.32 -4.77 6.81
N GLU A 136 8.58 -5.06 5.76
CA GLU A 136 9.01 -4.79 4.39
C GLU A 136 8.15 -3.67 3.78
N LEU A 137 8.80 -2.76 3.06
CA LEU A 137 8.11 -1.71 2.32
C LEU A 137 7.74 -2.22 0.92
N VAL A 138 6.47 -2.04 0.54
CA VAL A 138 5.97 -2.22 -0.81
C VAL A 138 5.73 -0.84 -1.41
N VAL A 139 6.41 -0.52 -2.50
CA VAL A 139 6.20 0.75 -3.21
C VAL A 139 5.35 0.51 -4.45
N TYR A 140 4.18 1.15 -4.50
CA TYR A 140 3.31 1.13 -5.67
C TYR A 140 3.73 2.26 -6.61
N ILE A 141 4.02 1.93 -7.88
CA ILE A 141 4.26 2.93 -8.93
C ILE A 141 2.93 3.19 -9.62
N SER A 142 2.19 4.17 -9.10
CA SER A 142 0.97 4.65 -9.73
C SER A 142 1.26 5.37 -11.05
N MET A 143 0.30 5.33 -11.97
CA MET A 143 0.46 5.82 -13.34
C MET A 143 1.59 5.12 -14.10
N GLY A 144 1.89 3.88 -13.72
CA GLY A 144 2.97 3.07 -14.29
C GLY A 144 2.77 2.67 -15.75
N PHE A 145 1.58 2.88 -16.30
CA PHE A 145 1.22 2.58 -17.71
C PHE A 145 0.69 3.82 -18.45
N GLY A 146 0.91 5.01 -17.92
CA GLY A 146 0.45 6.28 -18.48
C GLY A 146 -0.43 7.06 -17.51
N ASN A 147 -0.77 8.30 -17.90
CA ASN A 147 -1.58 9.19 -17.08
C ASN A 147 -2.54 10.04 -17.92
N PRO A 148 -3.71 10.46 -17.37
CA PRO A 148 -4.68 11.29 -18.06
C PRO A 148 -4.43 12.81 -17.91
N TYR A 149 -3.31 13.21 -17.28
CA TYR A 149 -3.04 14.60 -16.90
C TYR A 149 -2.16 15.34 -17.91
N GLY A 150 -1.62 14.63 -18.92
CA GLY A 150 -0.67 15.20 -19.88
C GLY A 150 0.76 15.32 -19.35
N ASP A 151 1.06 14.72 -18.19
CA ASP A 151 2.42 14.60 -17.71
C ASP A 151 3.22 13.69 -18.66
N VAL A 152 4.51 14.02 -18.86
CA VAL A 152 5.38 13.22 -19.71
C VAL A 152 5.44 11.78 -19.18
N TYR A 153 5.20 10.83 -20.08
CA TYR A 153 5.24 9.41 -19.78
C TYR A 153 5.97 8.65 -20.89
N ASN A 154 6.84 7.76 -20.48
CA ASN A 154 7.39 6.66 -21.29
C ASN A 154 7.92 5.58 -20.35
N GLU A 155 8.21 4.41 -20.90
CA GLU A 155 8.73 3.26 -20.11
C GLU A 155 10.07 3.58 -19.43
N ALA A 156 10.95 4.38 -20.06
CA ALA A 156 12.25 4.73 -19.47
C ALA A 156 12.08 5.49 -18.14
N ILE A 157 11.08 6.38 -18.03
CA ILE A 157 10.77 7.08 -16.78
C ILE A 157 10.42 6.10 -15.68
N VAL A 158 9.62 5.09 -16.00
CA VAL A 158 9.24 4.05 -15.01
C VAL A 158 10.48 3.26 -14.58
N PHE A 159 11.32 2.83 -15.53
CA PHE A 159 12.58 2.13 -15.24
C PHE A 159 13.53 2.94 -14.37
N ASP A 160 13.67 4.24 -14.65
CA ASP A 160 14.53 5.13 -13.87
C ASP A 160 14.07 5.21 -12.40
N TRP A 161 12.77 5.31 -12.15
CA TRP A 161 12.24 5.31 -10.79
C TRP A 161 12.34 3.95 -10.12
N VAL A 162 12.10 2.84 -10.84
CA VAL A 162 12.33 1.48 -10.32
C VAL A 162 13.78 1.31 -9.89
N ASN A 163 14.76 1.72 -10.71
CA ASN A 163 16.17 1.61 -10.36
C ASN A 163 16.52 2.40 -9.09
N LYS A 164 16.03 3.65 -8.96
CA LYS A 164 16.24 4.44 -7.75
C LYS A 164 15.65 3.77 -6.50
N LEU A 165 14.48 3.14 -6.61
CA LEU A 165 13.88 2.40 -5.51
C LEU A 165 14.68 1.14 -5.16
N VAL A 166 15.20 0.44 -6.16
CA VAL A 166 16.08 -0.73 -5.96
C VAL A 166 17.38 -0.31 -5.26
N ASP A 167 17.96 0.83 -5.63
CA ASP A 167 19.17 1.38 -4.99
C ASP A 167 18.93 1.73 -3.50
N MET A 168 17.68 1.96 -3.10
CA MET A 168 17.25 2.13 -1.70
C MET A 168 16.94 0.79 -0.99
N ASP A 169 17.31 -0.36 -1.58
CA ASP A 169 16.99 -1.71 -1.08
C ASP A 169 15.49 -2.00 -0.95
N ILE A 170 14.64 -1.33 -1.77
CA ILE A 170 13.21 -1.67 -1.88
C ILE A 170 13.08 -2.97 -2.67
N LYS A 171 12.58 -4.03 -2.03
CA LYS A 171 12.53 -5.38 -2.60
C LYS A 171 11.23 -5.68 -3.33
N ILE A 172 10.17 -4.95 -3.01
CA ILE A 172 8.83 -5.19 -3.56
C ILE A 172 8.32 -3.90 -4.19
N ILE A 173 8.25 -3.90 -5.51
CA ILE A 173 7.74 -2.79 -6.32
C ILE A 173 6.55 -3.30 -7.12
N SER A 174 5.41 -2.62 -7.01
CA SER A 174 4.17 -2.96 -7.69
C SER A 174 3.85 -1.90 -8.75
N LEU A 175 3.83 -2.29 -10.01
CA LEU A 175 3.36 -1.41 -11.08
C LEU A 175 1.84 -1.38 -11.06
N ALA A 176 1.27 -0.17 -10.98
CA ALA A 176 -0.17 0.02 -10.95
C ALA A 176 -0.67 0.67 -12.24
N ASP A 177 -1.58 -0.04 -12.92
CA ASP A 177 -2.40 0.55 -13.97
C ASP A 177 -3.57 1.28 -13.32
N THR A 178 -3.27 2.49 -12.83
CA THR A 178 -4.17 3.28 -11.98
C THR A 178 -5.46 3.71 -12.70
N VAL A 179 -5.42 3.80 -14.03
CA VAL A 179 -6.52 4.34 -14.84
C VAL A 179 -6.89 3.46 -16.04
N GLY A 180 -6.36 2.24 -16.13
CA GLY A 180 -6.71 1.26 -17.16
C GLY A 180 -6.17 1.62 -18.54
N LEU A 181 -4.88 1.94 -18.64
CA LEU A 181 -4.19 2.29 -19.90
C LEU A 181 -3.21 1.20 -20.40
N ALA A 182 -3.02 0.12 -19.67
CA ALA A 182 -2.13 -0.98 -20.04
C ALA A 182 -2.63 -1.80 -21.24
#